data_f16e4ee1ff497764df1c839d1bedaa0e
#
_entry.id   f16e4ee1ff497764df1c839d1bedaa0e
#
_cell.length_a   1.000
_cell.length_b   1.000
_cell.length_c   1.000
_cell.angle_alpha   90.00
_cell.angle_beta   90.00
_cell.angle_gamma   90.00
#
_symmetry.space_group_name_H-M   'P 1'
#
loop_
_entity.id
_entity.type
_entity.pdbx_description
1 polymer ?
#
loop_
_entity_poly.entity_id
_entity_poly.type
_entity_poly.pdbx_seq_one_letter_code
_entity_poly.pdbx_strand_id
1 'polypeptide(L)'
;MALDDDKLFKKGLPIRRAVLGAEYVDGSMAKADEFMMSFQRATTAWAWGWAWGDPTLDRKTRSIINLAMLTALGKIPEVKLHVKGALANGVTVEEIKATLLHATAYCGIPAGLDAFKATHEVLLAEGAIQPKAEKPAKKAKAAAPAKKPAAKAKK
;
A
#
# COMPACT_ATOMS: atom_id res chain seq x y z
N MET A 1 -15.10 12.39 29.56
CA MET A 1 -13.65 12.41 29.88
C MET A 1 -12.99 13.28 28.81
N ALA A 2 -12.52 14.45 29.15
CA ALA A 2 -11.81 15.30 28.21
C ALA A 2 -10.48 14.60 27.83
N LEU A 3 -10.20 14.48 26.53
CA LEU A 3 -8.95 13.94 26.05
C LEU A 3 -7.87 15.00 26.28
N ASP A 4 -6.79 14.64 26.96
CA ASP A 4 -5.60 15.50 27.06
C ASP A 4 -4.78 15.37 25.78
N ASP A 5 -5.05 16.26 24.83
CA ASP A 5 -4.45 16.22 23.49
C ASP A 5 -2.93 16.34 23.51
N ASP A 6 -2.34 17.07 24.44
CA ASP A 6 -0.88 17.17 24.54
C ASP A 6 -0.25 15.89 25.07
N LYS A 7 -0.89 15.24 26.03
CA LYS A 7 -0.44 13.93 26.54
C LYS A 7 -0.57 12.85 25.45
N LEU A 8 -1.68 12.84 24.72
CA LEU A 8 -1.90 11.94 23.62
C LEU A 8 -0.93 12.19 22.45
N PHE A 9 -0.64 13.44 22.13
CA PHE A 9 0.35 13.78 21.12
C PHE A 9 1.73 13.25 21.49
N LYS A 10 2.19 13.50 22.73
CA LYS A 10 3.49 13.00 23.22
C LYS A 10 3.58 11.48 23.20
N LYS A 11 2.48 10.78 23.51
CA LYS A 11 2.37 9.31 23.42
C LYS A 11 2.35 8.83 21.96
N GLY A 12 1.64 9.53 21.10
CA GLY A 12 1.39 9.11 19.72
C GLY A 12 2.58 9.32 18.78
N LEU A 13 3.37 10.37 18.98
CA LEU A 13 4.46 10.73 18.09
C LEU A 13 5.49 9.61 17.90
N PRO A 14 6.02 8.97 18.96
CA PRO A 14 6.93 7.85 18.80
C PRO A 14 6.28 6.62 18.15
N ILE A 15 4.99 6.37 18.39
CA ILE A 15 4.25 5.28 17.76
C ILE A 15 4.11 5.54 16.26
N ARG A 16 3.71 6.76 15.87
CA ARG A 16 3.58 7.18 14.48
C ARG A 16 4.91 7.03 13.72
N ARG A 17 6.01 7.48 14.32
CA ARG A 17 7.37 7.33 13.76
C ARG A 17 7.76 5.86 13.59
N ALA A 18 7.46 5.01 14.57
CA ALA A 18 7.78 3.60 14.51
C ALA A 18 7.02 2.85 13.40
N VAL A 19 5.79 3.26 13.09
CA VAL A 19 4.95 2.60 12.09
C VAL A 19 5.16 3.17 10.70
N LEU A 20 5.19 4.51 10.55
CA LEU A 20 5.24 5.17 9.23
C LEU A 20 6.66 5.55 8.79
N GLY A 21 7.65 5.40 9.68
CA GLY A 21 9.01 5.88 9.49
C GLY A 21 9.22 7.30 10.01
N ALA A 22 10.32 7.51 10.74
CA ALA A 22 10.63 8.81 11.35
C ALA A 22 10.83 9.91 10.30
N GLU A 23 11.55 9.61 9.22
CA GLU A 23 11.81 10.55 8.13
C GLU A 23 10.51 11.09 7.52
N TYR A 24 9.54 10.21 7.22
CA TYR A 24 8.25 10.61 6.68
C TYR A 24 7.48 11.50 7.66
N VAL A 25 7.41 11.10 8.94
CA VAL A 25 6.65 11.83 9.96
C VAL A 25 7.26 13.19 10.23
N ASP A 26 8.56 13.24 10.44
CA ASP A 26 9.29 14.48 10.76
C ASP A 26 9.30 15.44 9.56
N GLY A 27 9.48 14.90 8.35
CA GLY A 27 9.36 15.67 7.11
C GLY A 27 7.96 16.27 6.90
N SER A 28 6.90 15.51 7.23
CA SER A 28 5.53 16.02 7.16
C SER A 28 5.27 17.12 8.17
N MET A 29 5.79 17.00 9.38
CA MET A 29 5.65 18.04 10.41
C MET A 29 6.48 19.28 10.10
N ALA A 30 7.71 19.13 9.61
CA ALA A 30 8.58 20.26 9.26
C ALA A 30 8.05 21.09 8.09
N LYS A 31 7.29 20.49 7.16
CA LYS A 31 6.67 21.18 6.02
C LYS A 31 5.29 21.76 6.32
N ALA A 32 4.71 21.43 7.48
CA ALA A 32 3.38 21.86 7.83
C ALA A 32 3.39 23.36 8.22
N ASP A 33 2.58 24.16 7.51
CA ASP A 33 2.21 25.50 7.94
C ASP A 33 1.22 25.45 9.11
N GLU A 34 0.73 26.58 9.57
CA GLU A 34 -0.21 26.68 10.70
C GLU A 34 -1.50 25.87 10.44
N PHE A 35 -2.02 25.93 9.21
CA PHE A 35 -3.22 25.17 8.82
C PHE A 35 -2.99 23.67 8.91
N MET A 36 -1.94 23.17 8.27
CA MET A 36 -1.60 21.73 8.27
C MET A 36 -1.12 21.24 9.63
N MET A 37 -0.48 22.08 10.44
CA MET A 37 -0.03 21.69 11.78
C MET A 37 -1.21 21.32 12.70
N SER A 38 -2.34 21.98 12.55
CA SER A 38 -3.56 21.63 13.29
C SER A 38 -3.99 20.17 13.01
N PHE A 39 -3.93 19.77 11.73
CA PHE A 39 -4.21 18.37 11.34
C PHE A 39 -3.13 17.40 11.83
N GLN A 40 -1.84 17.80 11.72
CA GLN A 40 -0.73 16.96 12.21
C GLN A 40 -0.85 16.68 13.71
N ARG A 41 -1.21 17.68 14.51
CA ARG A 41 -1.44 17.52 15.95
C ARG A 41 -2.62 16.61 16.23
N ALA A 42 -3.77 16.87 15.63
CA ALA A 42 -4.99 16.09 15.82
C ALA A 42 -4.77 14.61 15.43
N THR A 43 -4.23 14.35 14.25
CA THR A 43 -3.98 12.97 13.80
C THR A 43 -2.98 12.25 14.70
N THR A 44 -1.91 12.95 15.17
CA THR A 44 -0.92 12.33 16.07
C THR A 44 -1.52 12.02 17.43
N ALA A 45 -2.33 12.89 18.00
CA ALA A 45 -2.96 12.68 19.29
C ALA A 45 -4.03 11.57 19.21
N TRP A 46 -4.96 11.67 18.27
CA TRP A 46 -6.12 10.77 18.24
C TRP A 46 -5.82 9.42 17.60
N ALA A 47 -5.32 9.41 16.35
CA ALA A 47 -5.03 8.13 15.73
C ALA A 47 -3.88 7.41 16.45
N TRP A 48 -2.75 8.09 16.65
CA TRP A 48 -1.54 7.43 17.16
C TRP A 48 -1.45 7.38 18.69
N GLY A 49 -1.86 8.43 19.38
CA GLY A 49 -1.81 8.46 20.84
C GLY A 49 -2.95 7.69 21.50
N TRP A 50 -4.17 7.88 21.01
CA TRP A 50 -5.34 7.22 21.57
C TRP A 50 -5.55 5.84 20.96
N ALA A 51 -5.82 5.73 19.64
CA ALA A 51 -6.18 4.45 19.05
C ALA A 51 -4.98 3.48 18.98
N TRP A 52 -3.86 3.89 18.35
CA TRP A 52 -2.66 3.04 18.25
C TRP A 52 -1.92 2.88 19.58
N GLY A 53 -2.12 3.80 20.51
CA GLY A 53 -1.54 3.74 21.84
C GLY A 53 -2.33 2.88 22.84
N ASP A 54 -3.51 2.39 22.47
CA ASP A 54 -4.26 1.44 23.28
C ASP A 54 -3.62 0.05 23.20
N PRO A 55 -3.32 -0.61 24.34
CA PRO A 55 -2.58 -1.88 24.36
C PRO A 55 -3.43 -3.11 24.04
N THR A 56 -4.76 -2.97 23.89
CA THR A 56 -5.68 -4.11 23.68
C THR A 56 -5.39 -4.86 22.38
N LEU A 57 -5.03 -4.13 21.31
CA LEU A 57 -4.62 -4.72 20.04
C LEU A 57 -3.15 -4.42 19.78
N ASP A 58 -2.41 -5.41 19.32
CA ASP A 58 -1.04 -5.23 18.89
C ASP A 58 -0.91 -4.45 17.58
N ARG A 59 0.29 -4.01 17.24
CA ARG A 59 0.55 -3.19 16.05
C ARG A 59 0.32 -3.95 14.75
N LYS A 60 0.58 -5.25 14.73
CA LYS A 60 0.37 -6.13 13.59
C LYS A 60 -1.12 -6.20 13.24
N THR A 61 -1.96 -6.48 14.24
CA THR A 61 -3.41 -6.50 14.10
C THR A 61 -3.96 -5.16 13.62
N ARG A 62 -3.48 -4.04 14.21
CA ARG A 62 -3.91 -2.69 13.78
C ARG A 62 -3.53 -2.40 12.33
N SER A 63 -2.37 -2.85 11.88
CA SER A 63 -1.97 -2.71 10.47
C SER A 63 -2.91 -3.47 9.53
N ILE A 64 -3.30 -4.70 9.86
CA ILE A 64 -4.25 -5.50 9.10
C ILE A 64 -5.61 -4.79 9.01
N ILE A 65 -6.13 -4.31 10.15
CA ILE A 65 -7.39 -3.55 10.20
C ILE A 65 -7.32 -2.29 9.34
N ASN A 66 -6.23 -1.51 9.43
CA ASN A 66 -6.05 -0.31 8.63
C ASN A 66 -6.01 -0.59 7.13
N LEU A 67 -5.30 -1.63 6.70
CA LEU A 67 -5.27 -2.02 5.28
C LEU A 67 -6.68 -2.34 4.77
N ALA A 68 -7.47 -3.08 5.54
CA ALA A 68 -8.85 -3.39 5.17
C ALA A 68 -9.72 -2.13 5.08
N MET A 69 -9.68 -1.25 6.10
CA MET A 69 -10.47 -0.01 6.13
C MET A 69 -10.07 0.94 5.00
N LEU A 70 -8.78 1.16 4.77
CA LEU A 70 -8.28 2.06 3.73
C LEU A 70 -8.60 1.55 2.32
N THR A 71 -8.59 0.22 2.13
CA THR A 71 -9.06 -0.42 0.90
C THR A 71 -10.54 -0.15 0.68
N ALA A 72 -11.38 -0.37 1.70
CA ALA A 72 -12.81 -0.12 1.64
C ALA A 72 -13.16 1.35 1.32
N LEU A 73 -12.36 2.28 1.85
CA LEU A 73 -12.52 3.72 1.64
C LEU A 73 -11.88 4.23 0.34
N GLY A 74 -11.19 3.39 -0.43
CA GLY A 74 -10.49 3.78 -1.66
C GLY A 74 -9.34 4.77 -1.42
N LYS A 75 -8.71 4.76 -0.24
CA LYS A 75 -7.63 5.68 0.13
C LYS A 75 -6.27 5.12 -0.29
N ILE A 76 -6.02 5.12 -1.59
CA ILE A 76 -4.86 4.46 -2.19
C ILE A 76 -3.49 5.01 -1.74
N PRO A 77 -3.28 6.35 -1.62
CA PRO A 77 -2.03 6.86 -1.06
C PRO A 77 -1.75 6.35 0.36
N GLU A 78 -2.79 6.28 1.19
CA GLU A 78 -2.71 5.78 2.56
C GLU A 78 -2.51 4.27 2.59
N VAL A 79 -3.11 3.50 1.66
CA VAL A 79 -2.82 2.06 1.49
C VAL A 79 -1.33 1.86 1.28
N LYS A 80 -0.69 2.58 0.34
CA LYS A 80 0.75 2.48 0.09
C LYS A 80 1.58 2.75 1.35
N LEU A 81 1.25 3.80 2.07
CA LEU A 81 1.94 4.16 3.31
C LEU A 81 1.78 3.07 4.38
N HIS A 82 0.56 2.56 4.55
CA HIS A 82 0.26 1.54 5.56
C HIS A 82 0.74 0.13 5.18
N VAL A 83 0.99 -0.19 3.91
CA VAL A 83 1.69 -1.42 3.50
C VAL A 83 3.12 -1.43 4.05
N LYS A 84 3.87 -0.32 3.92
CA LYS A 84 5.20 -0.19 4.54
C LYS A 84 5.13 -0.38 6.05
N GLY A 85 4.19 0.31 6.70
CA GLY A 85 3.97 0.17 8.14
C GLY A 85 3.58 -1.23 8.56
N ALA A 86 2.80 -1.94 7.76
CA ALA A 86 2.42 -3.32 8.01
C ALA A 86 3.63 -4.27 7.97
N LEU A 87 4.50 -4.14 6.96
CA LEU A 87 5.76 -4.89 6.90
C LEU A 87 6.65 -4.61 8.11
N ALA A 88 6.80 -3.34 8.50
CA ALA A 88 7.58 -2.93 9.66
C ALA A 88 6.99 -3.49 10.99
N ASN A 89 5.69 -3.69 11.06
CA ASN A 89 4.98 -4.29 12.20
C ASN A 89 4.89 -5.83 12.14
N GLY A 90 5.59 -6.47 11.19
CA GLY A 90 5.67 -7.93 11.07
C GLY A 90 4.47 -8.60 10.41
N VAL A 91 3.66 -7.85 9.62
CA VAL A 91 2.63 -8.45 8.77
C VAL A 91 3.32 -9.07 7.55
N THR A 92 3.06 -10.34 7.30
CA THR A 92 3.65 -11.04 6.15
C THR A 92 2.94 -10.67 4.84
N VAL A 93 3.61 -10.88 3.71
CA VAL A 93 3.03 -10.68 2.37
C VAL A 93 1.74 -11.50 2.20
N GLU A 94 1.71 -12.73 2.72
CA GLU A 94 0.53 -13.59 2.66
C GLU A 94 -0.64 -13.06 3.50
N GLU A 95 -0.36 -12.49 4.67
CA GLU A 95 -1.38 -11.84 5.50
C GLU A 95 -1.91 -10.56 4.85
N ILE A 96 -1.04 -9.74 4.23
CA ILE A 96 -1.45 -8.58 3.44
C ILE A 96 -2.37 -9.02 2.30
N LYS A 97 -1.97 -10.04 1.53
CA LYS A 97 -2.77 -10.60 0.43
C LYS A 97 -4.13 -11.09 0.93
N ALA A 98 -4.16 -11.85 2.01
CA ALA A 98 -5.42 -12.36 2.58
C ALA A 98 -6.34 -11.22 3.04
N THR A 99 -5.78 -10.18 3.67
CA THR A 99 -6.52 -8.98 4.10
C THR A 99 -7.17 -8.27 2.92
N LEU A 100 -6.41 -8.05 1.83
CA LEU A 100 -6.93 -7.38 0.63
C LEU A 100 -7.97 -8.24 -0.10
N LEU A 101 -7.79 -9.56 -0.15
CA LEU A 101 -8.81 -10.48 -0.70
C LEU A 101 -10.10 -10.44 0.10
N HIS A 102 -9.99 -10.43 1.43
CA HIS A 102 -11.16 -10.31 2.31
C HIS A 102 -11.88 -8.97 2.08
N ALA A 103 -11.14 -7.85 2.06
CA ALA A 103 -11.71 -6.55 1.75
C ALA A 103 -12.36 -6.52 0.34
N THR A 104 -11.76 -7.16 -0.66
CA THR A 104 -12.32 -7.27 -2.00
C THR A 104 -13.68 -7.97 -2.00
N ALA A 105 -13.82 -9.04 -1.23
CA ALA A 105 -15.08 -9.80 -1.15
C ALA A 105 -16.24 -8.97 -0.55
N TYR A 106 -15.95 -8.08 0.41
CA TYR A 106 -16.96 -7.28 1.11
C TYR A 106 -17.17 -5.89 0.53
N CYS A 107 -16.13 -5.31 -0.12
CA CYS A 107 -16.14 -3.93 -0.60
C CYS A 107 -16.14 -3.83 -2.15
N GLY A 108 -16.08 -4.95 -2.84
CA GLY A 108 -16.16 -5.04 -4.29
C GLY A 108 -14.81 -5.06 -5.01
N ILE A 109 -14.84 -5.63 -6.21
CA ILE A 109 -13.67 -5.86 -7.07
C ILE A 109 -12.91 -4.57 -7.41
N PRO A 110 -13.54 -3.42 -7.72
CA PRO A 110 -12.79 -2.21 -8.07
C PRO A 110 -11.90 -1.71 -6.92
N ALA A 111 -12.43 -1.65 -5.69
CA ALA A 111 -11.67 -1.24 -4.52
C ALA A 111 -10.49 -2.18 -4.24
N GLY A 112 -10.74 -3.50 -4.35
CA GLY A 112 -9.69 -4.51 -4.21
C GLY A 112 -8.62 -4.40 -5.29
N LEU A 113 -8.99 -4.20 -6.56
CA LEU A 113 -8.03 -4.10 -7.66
C LEU A 113 -7.06 -2.93 -7.47
N ASP A 114 -7.57 -1.75 -7.09
CA ASP A 114 -6.75 -0.57 -6.87
C ASP A 114 -5.80 -0.77 -5.67
N ALA A 115 -6.30 -1.35 -4.58
CA ALA A 115 -5.48 -1.68 -3.42
C ALA A 115 -4.40 -2.73 -3.75
N PHE A 116 -4.72 -3.77 -4.52
CA PHE A 116 -3.75 -4.79 -4.97
C PHE A 116 -2.65 -4.19 -5.83
N LYS A 117 -2.98 -3.33 -6.81
CA LYS A 117 -2.00 -2.63 -7.64
C LYS A 117 -1.05 -1.79 -6.80
N ALA A 118 -1.62 -0.95 -5.93
CA ALA A 118 -0.84 -0.08 -5.06
C ALA A 118 0.06 -0.86 -4.09
N THR A 119 -0.45 -1.93 -3.52
CA THR A 119 0.30 -2.82 -2.63
C THR A 119 1.42 -3.53 -3.37
N HIS A 120 1.17 -4.05 -4.58
CA HIS A 120 2.17 -4.71 -5.40
C HIS A 120 3.36 -3.79 -5.72
N GLU A 121 3.11 -2.52 -6.07
CA GLU A 121 4.16 -1.53 -6.28
C GLU A 121 5.04 -1.35 -5.03
N VAL A 122 4.42 -1.24 -3.85
CA VAL A 122 5.14 -1.08 -2.59
C VAL A 122 5.94 -2.34 -2.24
N LEU A 123 5.35 -3.53 -2.37
CA LEU A 123 6.04 -4.78 -2.06
C LEU A 123 7.26 -5.02 -2.96
N LEU A 124 7.19 -4.62 -4.23
CA LEU A 124 8.36 -4.63 -5.13
C LEU A 124 9.42 -3.63 -4.68
N ALA A 125 9.03 -2.41 -4.36
CA ALA A 125 9.94 -1.35 -3.94
C ALA A 125 10.66 -1.69 -2.62
N GLU A 126 9.97 -2.34 -1.68
CA GLU A 126 10.54 -2.81 -0.41
C GLU A 126 11.29 -4.16 -0.55
N GLY A 127 11.34 -4.76 -1.75
CA GLY A 127 12.00 -6.05 -1.98
C GLY A 127 11.30 -7.25 -1.31
N ALA A 128 10.08 -7.07 -0.84
CA ALA A 128 9.28 -8.10 -0.17
C ALA A 128 8.77 -9.18 -1.14
N ILE A 129 8.68 -8.84 -2.43
CA ILE A 129 8.42 -9.77 -3.54
C ILE A 129 9.37 -9.52 -4.69
N GLN A 130 9.52 -10.50 -5.58
CA GLN A 130 10.34 -10.37 -6.79
C GLN A 130 9.46 -10.10 -8.01
N PRO A 131 9.94 -9.30 -8.99
CA PRO A 131 9.27 -9.15 -10.27
C PRO A 131 9.13 -10.52 -10.95
N LYS A 132 8.02 -10.73 -11.65
CA LYS A 132 7.87 -11.94 -12.45
C LYS A 132 8.96 -11.96 -13.53
N ALA A 133 9.77 -13.03 -13.58
CA ALA A 133 10.75 -13.22 -14.63
C ALA A 133 10.05 -13.13 -16.01
N GLU A 134 10.54 -12.24 -16.86
CA GLU A 134 10.06 -12.18 -18.24
C GLU A 134 10.34 -13.52 -18.92
N LYS A 135 9.28 -14.16 -19.42
CA LYS A 135 9.47 -15.31 -20.32
C LYS A 135 10.21 -14.81 -21.56
N PRO A 136 11.31 -15.47 -21.99
CA PRO A 136 12.00 -15.09 -23.21
C PRO A 136 10.98 -15.00 -24.35
N ALA A 137 10.97 -13.85 -25.04
CA ALA A 137 10.07 -13.62 -26.17
C ALA A 137 10.24 -14.79 -27.16
N LYS A 138 9.15 -15.52 -27.43
CA LYS A 138 9.17 -16.54 -28.49
C LYS A 138 9.61 -15.84 -29.77
N LYS A 139 10.81 -16.17 -30.25
CA LYS A 139 11.29 -15.70 -31.59
C LYS A 139 10.17 -15.97 -32.60
N ALA A 140 9.65 -14.90 -33.19
CA ALA A 140 8.66 -15.00 -34.25
C ALA A 140 9.23 -15.94 -35.32
N LYS A 141 8.51 -17.03 -35.60
CA LYS A 141 8.87 -17.97 -36.68
C LYS A 141 8.90 -17.17 -37.97
N ALA A 142 10.06 -17.04 -38.56
CA ALA A 142 10.23 -16.35 -39.85
C ALA A 142 9.20 -16.89 -40.85
N ALA A 143 8.40 -16.02 -41.43
CA ALA A 143 7.45 -16.35 -42.46
C ALA A 143 8.20 -16.91 -43.67
N ALA A 144 7.80 -18.09 -44.10
CA ALA A 144 8.34 -18.70 -45.30
C ALA A 144 8.11 -17.79 -46.53
N PRO A 145 9.06 -17.68 -47.48
CA PRO A 145 8.89 -16.81 -48.64
C PRO A 145 7.73 -17.28 -49.51
N ALA A 146 6.87 -16.33 -49.88
CA ALA A 146 5.74 -16.57 -50.78
C ALA A 146 6.22 -17.11 -52.13
N LYS A 147 5.63 -18.25 -52.56
CA LYS A 147 5.87 -18.82 -53.92
C LYS A 147 5.33 -17.84 -54.97
N LYS A 148 6.21 -17.44 -55.91
CA LYS A 148 5.86 -16.67 -57.11
C LYS A 148 4.79 -17.41 -57.94
N PRO A 149 3.80 -16.73 -58.47
CA PRO A 149 2.82 -17.36 -59.38
C PRO A 149 3.45 -17.64 -60.75
N ALA A 150 3.24 -18.86 -61.24
CA ALA A 150 3.70 -19.30 -62.56
C ALA A 150 2.97 -18.52 -63.68
N ALA A 151 3.73 -17.98 -64.62
CA ALA A 151 3.23 -17.33 -65.82
C ALA A 151 2.44 -18.31 -66.71
N LYS A 152 1.19 -18.00 -67.03
CA LYS A 152 0.41 -18.71 -68.06
C LYS A 152 0.90 -18.28 -69.41
N ALA A 153 1.49 -19.22 -70.19
CA ALA A 153 1.77 -19.07 -71.59
C ALA A 153 0.46 -19.06 -72.39
N LYS A 154 0.26 -18.07 -73.25
CA LYS A 154 -0.80 -18.04 -74.25
C LYS A 154 -0.43 -18.91 -75.43
N LYS A 155 -1.34 -19.77 -75.85
CA LYS A 155 -1.57 -20.18 -77.24
C LYS A 155 -2.95 -19.81 -77.64
#